data_8809663033650fc2e4a05a1c7c673f47
#
_entry.id   8809663033650fc2e4a05a1c7c673f47
#
_cell.length_a   1.000
_cell.length_b   1.000
_cell.length_c   1.000
_cell.angle_alpha   90.00
_cell.angle_beta   90.00
_cell.angle_gamma   90.00
#
_symmetry.space_group_name_H-M   'P 1'
#
loop_
_entity.id
_entity.type
_entity.pdbx_description
1 polymer ?
#
loop_
_entity_poly.entity_id
_entity_poly.type
_entity_poly.pdbx_seq_one_letter_code
_entity_poly.pdbx_strand_id
1 'polypeptide(L)'
;MALGFKSRRSGSFRSVFHYCWAHWRLQPGRAVFMLFTVMLSTLADVLTPLFSGRLVDAVVSGHASDVATWNNALSAFCWLMALSIGAVILRHATFTAIIGFTLRSMSEIAANSFFHIQRFSSDWHANSFAGSTVRKVTRGMWALDLLNDTVFIALFPSLVMLIGSTILMTWYWPMMGLLVGAGSVLFIAFTAIMALRYVAPMASMANSWDTRLGGALADAVTCNAVVKAFGAEDREDKRLATVMRKWRDRTARTWTRGTLNGTLQSVLLSLLRGCVLGLALWLWANGKANAGDITFVLTAFFILQGYLREIGMHIRNLQRSVNDMEELVTIHAQSLGVEDVPGASALRVTAGRIEFDRVTFHYGNHHDPLYKDFSVTIKPGERVGLVGHSGSGKTTFIKLIQRLHDVNHGTVSIDGQDISKVAQTSLRRQIAIVQQEPILFHRTLAENIAYARPTASHAEIRRAAQLASAHDFIEALPKGYATLVGERGIKLSGGERQRIAIARAFLADAPILILDEATSSLDSESEMLIQQAMERLMEGRTTLVVAHRLSTVRALDRLLVFEHGHIAEEGTHASLIRRNRGIYRGLFERQALELTKGIASEGLID
;
A
#
# COMPACT_ATOMS: atom_id res chain seq x y z
N MET A 1 -4.50 -27.24 -16.75
CA MET A 1 -4.59 -25.95 -16.03
C MET A 1 -3.44 -24.99 -16.40
N ALA A 2 -3.16 -24.81 -17.70
CA ALA A 2 -2.00 -24.05 -18.20
C ALA A 2 -2.34 -22.94 -19.23
N LEU A 3 -3.61 -22.62 -19.43
CA LEU A 3 -4.07 -21.65 -20.46
C LEU A 3 -4.51 -20.28 -19.91
N GLY A 4 -4.54 -20.09 -18.57
CA GLY A 4 -4.98 -18.81 -17.96
C GLY A 4 -3.90 -17.75 -17.79
N PHE A 5 -2.61 -18.08 -17.97
CA PHE A 5 -1.49 -17.18 -17.60
C PHE A 5 -1.08 -16.16 -18.68
N LYS A 6 -1.43 -16.38 -19.95
CA LYS A 6 -1.02 -15.47 -21.04
C LYS A 6 -1.87 -14.21 -21.17
N SER A 7 -3.14 -14.24 -20.80
CA SER A 7 -4.06 -13.11 -20.94
C SER A 7 -3.89 -12.03 -19.85
N ARG A 8 -3.46 -12.41 -18.64
CA ARG A 8 -3.25 -11.44 -17.55
C ARG A 8 -2.02 -10.54 -17.73
N ARG A 9 -0.91 -11.04 -18.32
CA ARG A 9 0.34 -10.26 -18.43
C ARG A 9 0.27 -9.09 -19.41
N SER A 10 -0.45 -9.18 -20.51
CA SER A 10 -0.58 -8.05 -21.45
C SER A 10 -1.46 -6.93 -20.90
N GLY A 11 -2.46 -7.27 -20.07
CA GLY A 11 -3.30 -6.29 -19.37
C GLY A 11 -2.54 -5.51 -18.28
N SER A 12 -1.63 -6.18 -17.58
CA SER A 12 -0.83 -5.59 -16.50
C SER A 12 0.14 -4.52 -17.00
N PHE A 13 0.92 -4.78 -18.04
CA PHE A 13 1.81 -3.78 -18.64
C PHE A 13 1.05 -2.53 -19.09
N ARG A 14 -0.08 -2.71 -19.77
CA ARG A 14 -0.89 -1.60 -20.25
C ARG A 14 -1.46 -0.76 -19.13
N SER A 15 -1.98 -1.38 -18.08
CA SER A 15 -2.56 -0.66 -16.92
C SER A 15 -1.49 0.11 -16.13
N VAL A 16 -0.32 -0.50 -15.90
CA VAL A 16 0.80 0.15 -15.21
C VAL A 16 1.33 1.33 -16.02
N PHE A 17 1.58 1.14 -17.33
CA PHE A 17 2.03 2.26 -18.17
C PHE A 17 1.00 3.37 -18.30
N HIS A 18 -0.29 3.04 -18.37
CA HIS A 18 -1.34 4.07 -18.36
C HIS A 18 -1.35 4.87 -17.05
N TYR A 19 -1.20 4.18 -15.92
CA TYR A 19 -1.11 4.81 -14.61
C TYR A 19 0.14 5.70 -14.48
N CYS A 20 1.31 5.23 -14.88
CA CYS A 20 2.54 6.02 -14.89
C CYS A 20 2.44 7.22 -15.83
N TRP A 21 1.89 7.02 -17.05
CA TRP A 21 1.69 8.09 -18.02
C TRP A 21 0.82 9.22 -17.47
N ALA A 22 -0.25 8.89 -16.73
CA ALA A 22 -1.09 9.88 -16.08
C ALA A 22 -0.27 10.79 -15.13
N HIS A 23 0.67 10.21 -14.36
CA HIS A 23 1.55 10.96 -13.45
C HIS A 23 2.66 11.72 -14.20
N TRP A 24 3.24 11.12 -15.25
CA TRP A 24 4.25 11.79 -16.07
C TRP A 24 3.71 13.06 -16.76
N ARG A 25 2.46 13.03 -17.21
CA ARG A 25 1.76 14.18 -17.82
C ARG A 25 1.53 15.34 -16.85
N LEU A 26 1.64 15.15 -15.56
CA LEU A 26 1.54 16.24 -14.57
C LEU A 26 2.82 17.09 -14.50
N GLN A 27 3.93 16.62 -15.09
CA GLN A 27 5.22 17.30 -15.06
C GLN A 27 5.87 17.38 -16.47
N PRO A 28 5.18 17.93 -17.50
CA PRO A 28 5.63 17.86 -18.89
C PRO A 28 6.96 18.57 -19.12
N GLY A 29 7.16 19.75 -18.50
CA GLY A 29 8.40 20.52 -18.66
C GLY A 29 9.64 19.77 -18.15
N ARG A 30 9.54 19.10 -16.99
CA ARG A 30 10.66 18.30 -16.46
C ARG A 30 10.94 17.06 -17.31
N ALA A 31 9.88 16.38 -17.78
CA ALA A 31 10.01 15.22 -18.64
C ALA A 31 10.70 15.55 -19.96
N VAL A 32 10.28 16.64 -20.62
CA VAL A 32 10.89 17.11 -21.88
C VAL A 32 12.33 17.55 -21.66
N PHE A 33 12.62 18.31 -20.61
CA PHE A 33 13.98 18.75 -20.29
C PHE A 33 14.91 17.55 -20.05
N MET A 34 14.48 16.56 -19.28
CA MET A 34 15.23 15.33 -19.00
C MET A 34 15.49 14.52 -20.29
N LEU A 35 14.45 14.30 -21.10
CA LEU A 35 14.60 13.58 -22.39
C LEU A 35 15.54 14.31 -23.35
N PHE A 36 15.46 15.64 -23.39
CA PHE A 36 16.33 16.46 -24.25
C PHE A 36 17.79 16.40 -23.79
N THR A 37 18.05 16.57 -22.49
CA THR A 37 19.43 16.55 -21.96
C THR A 37 20.07 15.16 -22.07
N VAL A 38 19.33 14.08 -21.79
CA VAL A 38 19.84 12.72 -21.96
C VAL A 38 20.09 12.37 -23.42
N MET A 39 19.20 12.81 -24.33
CA MET A 39 19.39 12.61 -25.76
C MET A 39 20.66 13.33 -26.25
N LEU A 40 20.83 14.59 -25.86
CA LEU A 40 21.99 15.38 -26.28
C LEU A 40 23.31 14.83 -25.70
N SER A 41 23.31 14.39 -24.43
CA SER A 41 24.49 13.75 -23.83
C SER A 41 24.85 12.44 -24.54
N THR A 42 23.86 11.63 -24.90
CA THR A 42 24.09 10.37 -25.63
C THR A 42 24.54 10.62 -27.07
N LEU A 43 24.02 11.65 -27.74
CA LEU A 43 24.53 12.05 -29.05
C LEU A 43 25.99 12.51 -29.01
N ALA A 44 26.42 13.16 -27.93
CA ALA A 44 27.83 13.47 -27.71
C ALA A 44 28.69 12.19 -27.61
N ASP A 45 28.19 11.15 -26.89
CA ASP A 45 28.85 9.84 -26.82
C ASP A 45 28.91 9.17 -28.22
N VAL A 46 27.87 9.30 -29.06
CA VAL A 46 27.85 8.79 -30.45
C VAL A 46 28.87 9.48 -31.35
N LEU A 47 29.11 10.79 -31.14
CA LEU A 47 30.06 11.55 -31.94
C LEU A 47 31.52 11.42 -31.48
N THR A 48 31.77 11.07 -30.24
CA THR A 48 33.11 10.92 -29.65
C THR A 48 34.03 10.02 -30.49
N PRO A 49 33.61 8.83 -30.98
CA PRO A 49 34.46 7.96 -31.81
C PRO A 49 34.94 8.64 -33.11
N LEU A 50 34.11 9.48 -33.72
CA LEU A 50 34.44 10.17 -34.95
C LEU A 50 35.69 11.09 -34.77
N PHE A 51 35.70 11.85 -33.69
CA PHE A 51 36.84 12.76 -33.41
C PHE A 51 38.03 11.98 -32.88
N SER A 52 37.84 10.81 -32.20
CA SER A 52 38.94 9.91 -31.86
C SER A 52 39.66 9.38 -33.13
N GLY A 53 38.87 8.98 -34.14
CA GLY A 53 39.42 8.57 -35.44
C GLY A 53 40.18 9.68 -36.13
N ARG A 54 39.61 10.88 -36.21
CA ARG A 54 40.23 12.08 -36.83
C ARG A 54 41.56 12.46 -36.13
N LEU A 55 41.62 12.35 -34.80
CA LEU A 55 42.85 12.61 -34.06
C LEU A 55 43.95 11.63 -34.43
N VAL A 56 43.63 10.33 -34.51
CA VAL A 56 44.58 9.29 -34.91
C VAL A 56 45.06 9.49 -36.36
N ASP A 57 44.14 9.81 -37.28
CA ASP A 57 44.48 10.10 -38.65
C ASP A 57 45.45 11.28 -38.78
N ALA A 58 45.17 12.37 -38.09
CA ALA A 58 46.04 13.54 -38.09
C ALA A 58 47.47 13.21 -37.58
N VAL A 59 47.55 12.36 -36.54
CA VAL A 59 48.87 11.94 -35.96
C VAL A 59 49.60 10.98 -36.86
N VAL A 60 48.91 10.06 -37.53
CA VAL A 60 49.53 9.00 -38.36
C VAL A 60 49.91 9.50 -39.76
N SER A 61 49.11 10.40 -40.35
CA SER A 61 49.28 10.85 -41.72
C SER A 61 50.27 12.00 -41.92
N GLY A 62 50.76 12.64 -40.83
CA GLY A 62 51.61 13.82 -40.95
C GLY A 62 52.72 13.87 -39.90
N HIS A 63 53.63 14.86 -40.04
CA HIS A 63 54.69 15.13 -39.09
C HIS A 63 54.27 16.25 -38.11
N ALA A 64 54.68 16.13 -36.84
CA ALA A 64 54.36 17.13 -35.81
C ALA A 64 54.84 18.55 -36.10
N SER A 65 55.80 18.68 -37.01
CA SER A 65 56.34 19.98 -37.51
C SER A 65 55.47 20.65 -38.58
N ASP A 66 54.49 19.93 -39.16
CA ASP A 66 53.57 20.51 -40.15
C ASP A 66 52.42 21.18 -39.43
N VAL A 67 52.28 22.51 -39.70
CA VAL A 67 51.25 23.37 -39.07
C VAL A 67 49.84 22.88 -39.36
N ALA A 68 49.55 22.36 -40.56
CA ALA A 68 48.26 21.84 -40.94
C ALA A 68 47.89 20.57 -40.14
N THR A 69 48.83 19.66 -40.01
CA THR A 69 48.71 18.43 -39.22
C THR A 69 48.45 18.75 -37.74
N TRP A 70 49.26 19.66 -37.16
CA TRP A 70 49.07 20.12 -35.79
C TRP A 70 47.70 20.73 -35.55
N ASN A 71 47.25 21.61 -36.42
CA ASN A 71 45.91 22.27 -36.31
C ASN A 71 44.78 21.24 -36.39
N ASN A 72 44.88 20.24 -37.27
CA ASN A 72 43.86 19.20 -37.41
C ASN A 72 43.81 18.31 -36.12
N ALA A 73 44.99 17.92 -35.60
CA ALA A 73 45.07 17.16 -34.34
C ALA A 73 44.52 17.95 -33.15
N LEU A 74 44.89 19.26 -33.05
CA LEU A 74 44.45 20.13 -31.99
C LEU A 74 42.92 20.33 -32.06
N SER A 75 42.38 20.55 -33.27
CA SER A 75 40.92 20.70 -33.44
C SER A 75 40.14 19.45 -33.05
N ALA A 76 40.62 18.24 -33.43
CA ALA A 76 40.04 16.98 -33.05
C ALA A 76 40.09 16.77 -31.52
N PHE A 77 41.21 17.12 -30.88
CA PHE A 77 41.35 17.11 -29.43
C PHE A 77 40.38 18.05 -28.72
N CYS A 78 40.28 19.30 -29.21
CA CYS A 78 39.33 20.28 -28.65
C CYS A 78 37.87 19.82 -28.75
N TRP A 79 37.47 19.21 -29.87
CA TRP A 79 36.16 18.63 -30.04
C TRP A 79 35.89 17.45 -29.10
N LEU A 80 36.91 16.55 -28.93
CA LEU A 80 36.82 15.44 -27.95
C LEU A 80 36.58 15.96 -26.53
N MET A 81 37.33 16.99 -26.13
CA MET A 81 37.20 17.57 -24.80
C MET A 81 35.83 18.29 -24.66
N ALA A 82 35.41 19.04 -25.66
CA ALA A 82 34.12 19.73 -25.65
C ALA A 82 32.93 18.73 -25.55
N LEU A 83 32.96 17.64 -26.32
CA LEU A 83 31.95 16.60 -26.27
C LEU A 83 31.95 15.88 -24.92
N SER A 84 33.13 15.50 -24.38
CA SER A 84 33.24 14.83 -23.09
C SER A 84 32.74 15.69 -21.94
N ILE A 85 33.20 16.94 -21.85
CA ILE A 85 32.77 17.89 -20.81
C ILE A 85 31.29 18.21 -20.96
N GLY A 86 30.82 18.45 -22.17
CA GLY A 86 29.42 18.71 -22.50
C GLY A 86 28.53 17.53 -22.09
N ALA A 87 28.92 16.30 -22.41
CA ALA A 87 28.21 15.10 -22.00
C ALA A 87 28.11 14.96 -20.47
N VAL A 88 29.19 15.26 -19.74
CA VAL A 88 29.18 15.22 -18.25
C VAL A 88 28.19 16.26 -17.69
N ILE A 89 28.23 17.50 -18.19
CA ILE A 89 27.33 18.58 -17.75
C ILE A 89 25.86 18.21 -18.03
N LEU A 90 25.58 17.76 -19.26
CA LEU A 90 24.23 17.35 -19.67
C LEU A 90 23.72 16.15 -18.87
N ARG A 91 24.59 15.18 -18.59
CA ARG A 91 24.27 14.02 -17.78
C ARG A 91 23.98 14.42 -16.33
N HIS A 92 24.74 15.33 -15.76
CA HIS A 92 24.46 15.89 -14.43
C HIS A 92 23.10 16.61 -14.41
N ALA A 93 22.79 17.42 -15.40
CA ALA A 93 21.49 18.07 -15.53
C ALA A 93 20.33 17.06 -15.64
N THR A 94 20.53 15.97 -16.40
CA THR A 94 19.56 14.86 -16.49
C THR A 94 19.31 14.21 -15.12
N PHE A 95 20.37 13.85 -14.39
CA PHE A 95 20.23 13.23 -13.07
C PHE A 95 19.55 14.17 -12.06
N THR A 96 19.87 15.44 -12.08
CA THR A 96 19.19 16.43 -11.24
C THR A 96 17.70 16.56 -11.58
N ALA A 97 17.37 16.52 -12.86
CA ALA A 97 15.99 16.60 -13.33
C ALA A 97 15.18 15.35 -12.94
N ILE A 98 15.74 14.13 -13.10
CA ILE A 98 15.04 12.90 -12.77
C ILE A 98 14.79 12.76 -11.27
N ILE A 99 15.71 13.19 -10.41
CA ILE A 99 15.51 13.21 -8.95
C ILE A 99 14.23 13.98 -8.62
N GLY A 100 14.14 15.24 -9.09
CA GLY A 100 12.97 16.08 -8.83
C GLY A 100 11.67 15.54 -9.46
N PHE A 101 11.76 14.92 -10.63
CA PHE A 101 10.64 14.31 -11.34
C PHE A 101 10.12 13.07 -10.60
N THR A 102 11.01 12.17 -10.22
CA THR A 102 10.67 10.90 -9.55
C THR A 102 10.17 11.12 -8.14
N LEU A 103 10.85 11.94 -7.32
CA LEU A 103 10.44 12.20 -5.93
C LEU A 103 9.04 12.83 -5.86
N ARG A 104 8.73 13.77 -6.77
CA ARG A 104 7.39 14.34 -6.81
C ARG A 104 6.34 13.30 -7.18
N SER A 105 6.59 12.49 -8.20
CA SER A 105 5.67 11.42 -8.61
C SER A 105 5.48 10.38 -7.50
N MET A 106 6.54 10.00 -6.78
CA MET A 106 6.46 9.10 -5.64
C MET A 106 5.61 9.70 -4.51
N SER A 107 5.80 10.98 -4.20
CA SER A 107 5.03 11.68 -3.16
C SER A 107 3.54 11.77 -3.52
N GLU A 108 3.22 12.08 -4.78
CA GLU A 108 1.84 12.11 -5.27
C GLU A 108 1.18 10.73 -5.21
N ILE A 109 1.90 9.68 -5.62
CA ILE A 109 1.40 8.29 -5.54
C ILE A 109 1.18 7.88 -4.07
N ALA A 110 2.10 8.22 -3.18
CA ALA A 110 1.95 7.91 -1.75
C ALA A 110 0.71 8.59 -1.15
N ALA A 111 0.54 9.91 -1.43
CA ALA A 111 -0.59 10.67 -0.95
C ALA A 111 -1.92 10.15 -1.50
N ASN A 112 -1.98 9.88 -2.81
CA ASN A 112 -3.16 9.32 -3.47
C ASN A 112 -3.49 7.91 -2.96
N SER A 113 -2.48 7.07 -2.75
CA SER A 113 -2.67 5.71 -2.19
C SER A 113 -3.21 5.78 -0.77
N PHE A 114 -2.65 6.65 0.07
CA PHE A 114 -3.12 6.86 1.43
C PHE A 114 -4.57 7.38 1.45
N PHE A 115 -4.87 8.38 0.61
CA PHE A 115 -6.22 8.91 0.44
C PHE A 115 -7.22 7.81 0.07
N HIS A 116 -6.86 6.94 -0.86
CA HIS A 116 -7.70 5.86 -1.35
C HIS A 116 -7.91 4.77 -0.29
N ILE A 117 -6.83 4.31 0.35
CA ILE A 117 -6.85 3.29 1.40
C ILE A 117 -7.71 3.72 2.58
N GLN A 118 -7.63 4.98 3.02
CA GLN A 118 -8.43 5.48 4.14
C GLN A 118 -9.95 5.51 3.85
N ARG A 119 -10.36 5.40 2.58
CA ARG A 119 -11.76 5.45 2.14
C ARG A 119 -12.35 4.11 1.76
N PHE A 120 -11.57 3.04 1.78
CA PHE A 120 -12.12 1.70 1.61
C PHE A 120 -13.12 1.34 2.71
N SER A 121 -14.05 0.46 2.36
CA SER A 121 -15.03 -0.08 3.32
C SER A 121 -14.37 -0.81 4.49
N SER A 122 -15.08 -0.88 5.61
CA SER A 122 -14.63 -1.64 6.79
C SER A 122 -14.36 -3.12 6.47
N ASP A 123 -15.11 -3.72 5.56
CA ASP A 123 -14.91 -5.11 5.13
C ASP A 123 -13.60 -5.27 4.38
N TRP A 124 -13.23 -4.29 3.55
CA TRP A 124 -11.93 -4.32 2.88
C TRP A 124 -10.79 -4.32 3.90
N HIS A 125 -10.87 -3.47 4.93
CA HIS A 125 -9.87 -3.42 6.00
C HIS A 125 -9.85 -4.69 6.85
N ALA A 126 -11.00 -5.28 7.15
CA ALA A 126 -11.10 -6.54 7.89
C ALA A 126 -10.48 -7.72 7.13
N ASN A 127 -10.61 -7.74 5.79
CA ASN A 127 -10.07 -8.77 4.92
C ASN A 127 -8.64 -8.47 4.42
N SER A 128 -8.09 -7.30 4.75
CA SER A 128 -6.77 -6.86 4.29
C SER A 128 -5.78 -6.81 5.46
N PHE A 129 -4.63 -7.45 5.28
CA PHE A 129 -3.57 -7.38 6.29
C PHE A 129 -2.82 -6.04 6.17
N ALA A 130 -2.86 -5.20 7.21
CA ALA A 130 -2.30 -3.84 7.21
C ALA A 130 -0.83 -3.80 6.78
N GLY A 131 0.02 -4.68 7.33
CA GLY A 131 1.44 -4.77 6.97
C GLY A 131 1.67 -5.17 5.51
N SER A 132 0.77 -5.94 4.89
CA SER A 132 0.82 -6.26 3.47
C SER A 132 0.47 -5.03 2.61
N THR A 133 -0.57 -4.31 3.02
CA THR A 133 -1.02 -3.09 2.32
C THR A 133 0.05 -2.00 2.33
N VAL A 134 0.67 -1.74 3.48
CA VAL A 134 1.79 -0.80 3.60
C VAL A 134 2.95 -1.22 2.69
N ARG A 135 3.33 -2.50 2.69
CA ARG A 135 4.37 -3.02 1.79
C ARG A 135 4.05 -2.86 0.31
N LYS A 136 2.79 -3.07 -0.10
CA LYS A 136 2.38 -2.87 -1.50
C LYS A 136 2.53 -1.43 -1.94
N VAL A 137 2.14 -0.48 -1.10
CA VAL A 137 2.30 0.96 -1.39
C VAL A 137 3.78 1.35 -1.47
N THR A 138 4.57 1.02 -0.45
CA THR A 138 6.00 1.38 -0.42
C THR A 138 6.79 0.71 -1.54
N ARG A 139 6.51 -0.56 -1.84
CA ARG A 139 7.12 -1.28 -2.96
C ARG A 139 6.74 -0.66 -4.30
N GLY A 140 5.47 -0.29 -4.49
CA GLY A 140 4.99 0.40 -5.70
C GLY A 140 5.65 1.75 -5.92
N MET A 141 5.89 2.52 -4.85
CA MET A 141 6.63 3.78 -4.92
C MET A 141 8.08 3.58 -5.42
N TRP A 142 8.81 2.62 -4.82
CA TRP A 142 10.18 2.31 -5.27
C TRP A 142 10.22 1.62 -6.63
N ALA A 143 9.17 0.92 -7.02
CA ALA A 143 9.04 0.36 -8.35
C ALA A 143 8.87 1.43 -9.43
N LEU A 144 8.22 2.57 -9.11
CA LEU A 144 8.15 3.73 -10.00
C LEU A 144 9.54 4.33 -10.23
N ASP A 145 10.35 4.48 -9.18
CA ASP A 145 11.74 4.94 -9.27
C ASP A 145 12.54 4.05 -10.23
N LEU A 146 12.53 2.73 -9.99
CA LEU A 146 13.18 1.76 -10.87
C LEU A 146 12.64 1.79 -12.30
N LEU A 147 11.34 2.05 -12.49
CA LEU A 147 10.73 2.17 -13.81
C LEU A 147 11.22 3.41 -14.53
N ASN A 148 11.24 4.56 -13.86
CA ASN A 148 11.72 5.82 -14.42
C ASN A 148 13.18 5.72 -14.83
N ASP A 149 14.04 5.21 -13.96
CA ASP A 149 15.46 5.00 -14.26
C ASP A 149 15.63 4.05 -15.44
N THR A 150 14.91 2.94 -15.44
CA THR A 150 15.00 1.96 -16.53
C THR A 150 14.55 2.54 -17.88
N VAL A 151 13.46 3.31 -17.90
CA VAL A 151 12.92 3.88 -19.14
C VAL A 151 13.75 5.06 -19.61
N PHE A 152 14.01 6.05 -18.74
CA PHE A 152 14.56 7.35 -19.15
C PHE A 152 16.10 7.39 -19.12
N ILE A 153 16.75 6.69 -18.16
CA ILE A 153 18.20 6.74 -18.00
C ILE A 153 18.89 5.54 -18.68
N ALA A 154 18.19 4.41 -18.85
CA ALA A 154 18.79 3.20 -19.39
C ALA A 154 18.33 2.86 -20.83
N LEU A 155 17.03 2.61 -21.03
CA LEU A 155 16.51 2.15 -22.33
C LEU A 155 16.51 3.26 -23.38
N PHE A 156 16.11 4.48 -23.02
CA PHE A 156 16.07 5.60 -23.96
C PHE A 156 17.48 5.97 -24.50
N PRO A 157 18.52 6.17 -23.66
CA PRO A 157 19.89 6.35 -24.15
C PRO A 157 20.41 5.17 -24.95
N SER A 158 20.09 3.93 -24.54
CA SER A 158 20.50 2.73 -25.29
C SER A 158 19.92 2.72 -26.72
N LEU A 159 18.66 3.17 -26.87
CA LEU A 159 18.02 3.30 -28.17
C LEU A 159 18.66 4.40 -29.01
N VAL A 160 18.91 5.58 -28.43
CA VAL A 160 19.59 6.71 -29.10
C VAL A 160 21.01 6.29 -29.54
N MET A 161 21.75 5.60 -28.67
CA MET A 161 23.10 5.11 -28.98
C MET A 161 23.08 4.09 -30.13
N LEU A 162 22.16 3.11 -30.09
CA LEU A 162 22.04 2.11 -31.16
C LEU A 162 21.71 2.74 -32.51
N ILE A 163 20.69 3.59 -32.55
CA ILE A 163 20.25 4.26 -33.77
C ILE A 163 21.34 5.19 -34.28
N GLY A 164 21.89 6.04 -33.41
CA GLY A 164 22.94 7.00 -33.75
C GLY A 164 24.22 6.35 -34.28
N SER A 165 24.71 5.30 -33.59
CA SER A 165 25.89 4.55 -34.05
C SER A 165 25.64 3.83 -35.36
N THR A 166 24.45 3.24 -35.56
CA THR A 166 24.09 2.56 -36.79
C THR A 166 24.04 3.54 -37.96
N ILE A 167 23.39 4.70 -37.78
CA ILE A 167 23.30 5.75 -38.80
C ILE A 167 24.71 6.25 -39.13
N LEU A 168 25.51 6.58 -38.12
CA LEU A 168 26.86 7.12 -38.32
C LEU A 168 27.75 6.13 -39.07
N MET A 169 27.72 4.84 -38.70
CA MET A 169 28.50 3.80 -39.41
C MET A 169 27.97 3.52 -40.82
N THR A 170 26.64 3.60 -41.05
CA THR A 170 26.06 3.46 -42.38
C THR A 170 26.48 4.56 -43.33
N TRP A 171 26.64 5.80 -42.80
CA TRP A 171 27.07 6.94 -43.58
C TRP A 171 28.50 6.80 -44.15
N TYR A 172 29.41 6.18 -43.37
CA TYR A 172 30.77 5.93 -43.78
C TYR A 172 30.92 4.62 -44.60
N TRP A 173 30.31 3.53 -44.11
CA TRP A 173 30.32 2.22 -44.75
C TRP A 173 28.96 1.52 -44.55
N PRO A 174 28.11 1.44 -45.60
CA PRO A 174 26.80 0.82 -45.50
C PRO A 174 26.83 -0.61 -44.96
N MET A 175 27.85 -1.41 -45.36
CA MET A 175 28.01 -2.79 -44.85
C MET A 175 28.30 -2.82 -43.36
N MET A 176 29.07 -1.86 -42.82
CA MET A 176 29.36 -1.76 -41.39
C MET A 176 28.12 -1.40 -40.60
N GLY A 177 27.35 -0.42 -41.05
CA GLY A 177 26.10 -0.04 -40.42
C GLY A 177 25.07 -1.18 -40.44
N LEU A 178 24.94 -1.93 -41.53
CA LEU A 178 24.08 -3.12 -41.61
C LEU A 178 24.54 -4.21 -40.61
N LEU A 179 25.84 -4.50 -40.54
CA LEU A 179 26.40 -5.48 -39.61
C LEU A 179 26.13 -5.11 -38.14
N VAL A 180 26.39 -3.86 -37.77
CA VAL A 180 26.20 -3.37 -36.40
C VAL A 180 24.72 -3.29 -36.07
N GLY A 181 23.88 -2.74 -36.95
CA GLY A 181 22.44 -2.60 -36.73
C GLY A 181 21.75 -3.97 -36.62
N ALA A 182 21.89 -4.82 -37.64
CA ALA A 182 21.29 -6.15 -37.65
C ALA A 182 21.83 -7.04 -36.52
N GLY A 183 23.15 -7.03 -36.29
CA GLY A 183 23.80 -7.76 -35.21
C GLY A 183 23.31 -7.34 -33.82
N SER A 184 23.14 -6.04 -33.60
CA SER A 184 22.60 -5.51 -32.35
C SER A 184 21.12 -5.87 -32.14
N VAL A 185 20.30 -5.78 -33.17
CA VAL A 185 18.88 -6.19 -33.13
C VAL A 185 18.78 -7.69 -32.81
N LEU A 186 19.57 -8.54 -33.47
CA LEU A 186 19.63 -9.97 -33.20
C LEU A 186 20.08 -10.27 -31.75
N PHE A 187 21.09 -9.55 -31.26
CA PHE A 187 21.56 -9.64 -29.88
C PHE A 187 20.45 -9.27 -28.88
N ILE A 188 19.76 -8.15 -29.10
CA ILE A 188 18.64 -7.70 -28.24
C ILE A 188 17.51 -8.73 -28.25
N ALA A 189 17.11 -9.23 -29.42
CA ALA A 189 16.08 -10.25 -29.55
C ALA A 189 16.46 -11.55 -28.83
N PHE A 190 17.69 -12.03 -28.99
CA PHE A 190 18.22 -13.18 -28.29
C PHE A 190 18.19 -12.96 -26.76
N THR A 191 18.70 -11.83 -26.30
CA THR A 191 18.73 -11.46 -24.88
C THR A 191 17.34 -11.42 -24.29
N ALA A 192 16.37 -10.80 -24.98
CA ALA A 192 14.99 -10.72 -24.54
C ALA A 192 14.33 -12.11 -24.45
N ILE A 193 14.51 -12.94 -25.46
CA ILE A 193 13.99 -14.32 -25.46
C ILE A 193 14.55 -15.13 -24.30
N MET A 194 15.88 -15.07 -24.08
CA MET A 194 16.56 -15.77 -22.99
C MET A 194 16.09 -15.26 -21.61
N ALA A 195 16.02 -13.94 -21.44
CA ALA A 195 15.53 -13.35 -20.19
C ALA A 195 14.08 -13.77 -19.88
N LEU A 196 13.18 -13.68 -20.87
CA LEU A 196 11.75 -13.89 -20.67
C LEU A 196 11.36 -15.38 -20.62
N ARG A 197 11.99 -16.24 -21.42
CA ARG A 197 11.59 -17.66 -21.54
C ARG A 197 12.44 -18.62 -20.72
N TYR A 198 13.70 -18.30 -20.47
CA TYR A 198 14.62 -19.19 -19.79
C TYR A 198 14.86 -18.80 -18.31
N VAL A 199 15.11 -17.50 -18.04
CA VAL A 199 15.43 -17.03 -16.68
C VAL A 199 14.16 -16.69 -15.89
N ALA A 200 13.22 -15.93 -16.44
CA ALA A 200 12.07 -15.41 -15.73
C ALA A 200 11.17 -16.48 -15.09
N PRO A 201 10.91 -17.67 -15.67
CA PRO A 201 10.11 -18.71 -15.01
C PRO A 201 10.74 -19.23 -13.72
N MET A 202 12.09 -19.36 -13.70
CA MET A 202 12.81 -19.79 -12.50
C MET A 202 12.83 -18.69 -11.43
N ALA A 203 13.03 -17.45 -11.85
CA ALA A 203 12.95 -16.28 -10.95
C ALA A 203 11.57 -16.17 -10.28
N SER A 204 10.49 -16.39 -11.02
CA SER A 204 9.13 -16.41 -10.47
C SER A 204 8.94 -17.50 -9.41
N MET A 205 9.51 -18.71 -9.65
CA MET A 205 9.48 -19.77 -8.65
C MET A 205 10.32 -19.45 -7.40
N ALA A 206 11.48 -18.85 -7.57
CA ALA A 206 12.34 -18.40 -6.45
C ALA A 206 11.62 -17.33 -5.62
N ASN A 207 11.01 -16.33 -6.27
CA ASN A 207 10.24 -15.27 -5.60
C ASN A 207 9.04 -15.82 -4.81
N SER A 208 8.36 -16.86 -5.32
CA SER A 208 7.26 -17.49 -4.58
C SER A 208 7.72 -18.16 -3.28
N TRP A 209 8.94 -18.72 -3.28
CA TRP A 209 9.55 -19.29 -2.07
C TRP A 209 10.12 -18.24 -1.15
N ASP A 210 10.60 -17.12 -1.67
CA ASP A 210 11.00 -15.95 -0.88
C ASP A 210 9.80 -15.39 -0.09
N THR A 211 8.65 -15.26 -0.73
CA THR A 211 7.40 -14.86 -0.06
C THR A 211 6.99 -15.86 1.04
N ARG A 212 7.13 -17.18 0.80
CA ARG A 212 6.84 -18.20 1.82
C ARG A 212 7.81 -18.14 3.00
N LEU A 213 9.09 -17.87 2.73
CA LEU A 213 10.11 -17.70 3.77
C LEU A 213 9.77 -16.48 4.64
N GLY A 214 9.47 -15.33 4.00
CA GLY A 214 9.03 -14.14 4.71
C GLY A 214 7.75 -14.35 5.53
N GLY A 215 6.80 -15.12 4.99
CA GLY A 215 5.58 -15.51 5.71
C GLY A 215 5.87 -16.38 6.94
N ALA A 216 6.73 -17.40 6.81
CA ALA A 216 7.09 -18.26 7.93
C ALA A 216 7.83 -17.51 9.05
N LEU A 217 8.72 -16.59 8.68
CA LEU A 217 9.41 -15.71 9.65
C LEU A 217 8.42 -14.79 10.38
N ALA A 218 7.54 -14.14 9.62
CA ALA A 218 6.55 -13.22 10.19
C ALA A 218 5.59 -13.95 11.15
N ASP A 219 5.15 -15.15 10.79
CA ASP A 219 4.28 -16.01 11.61
C ASP A 219 4.95 -16.36 12.94
N ALA A 220 6.17 -16.89 12.90
CA ALA A 220 6.94 -17.27 14.09
C ALA A 220 7.23 -16.07 15.01
N VAL A 221 7.56 -14.89 14.44
CA VAL A 221 7.80 -13.67 15.22
C VAL A 221 6.52 -13.14 15.86
N THR A 222 5.41 -13.13 15.12
CA THR A 222 4.12 -12.66 15.64
C THR A 222 3.58 -13.56 16.75
N CYS A 223 3.76 -14.89 16.60
CA CYS A 223 3.32 -15.88 17.56
C CYS A 223 4.41 -16.27 18.58
N ASN A 224 5.45 -15.45 18.77
CA ASN A 224 6.59 -15.79 19.63
C ASN A 224 6.18 -16.13 21.06
N ALA A 225 5.18 -15.47 21.63
CA ALA A 225 4.64 -15.79 22.95
C ALA A 225 4.13 -17.24 23.04
N VAL A 226 3.49 -17.74 21.96
CA VAL A 226 3.02 -19.14 21.90
C VAL A 226 4.20 -20.09 21.77
N VAL A 227 5.19 -19.75 20.90
CA VAL A 227 6.41 -20.56 20.75
C VAL A 227 7.10 -20.72 22.10
N LYS A 228 7.26 -19.62 22.85
CA LYS A 228 7.84 -19.61 24.20
C LYS A 228 7.03 -20.40 25.22
N ALA A 229 5.70 -20.19 25.23
CA ALA A 229 4.81 -20.88 26.17
C ALA A 229 4.85 -22.41 26.04
N PHE A 230 5.13 -22.93 24.84
CA PHE A 230 5.21 -24.37 24.58
C PHE A 230 6.63 -24.90 24.40
N GLY A 231 7.69 -24.09 24.61
CA GLY A 231 9.09 -24.51 24.43
C GLY A 231 9.35 -25.08 23.03
N ALA A 232 8.76 -24.44 21.99
CA ALA A 232 8.68 -25.01 20.65
C ALA A 232 9.72 -24.43 19.68
N GLU A 233 10.77 -23.76 20.17
CA GLU A 233 11.81 -23.10 19.38
C GLU A 233 12.47 -24.06 18.39
N ASP A 234 12.92 -25.22 18.83
CA ASP A 234 13.58 -26.23 17.96
C ASP A 234 12.64 -26.74 16.86
N ARG A 235 11.33 -26.79 17.11
CA ARG A 235 10.35 -27.20 16.12
C ARG A 235 10.18 -26.14 15.03
N GLU A 236 10.10 -24.88 15.42
CA GLU A 236 10.00 -23.77 14.47
C GLU A 236 11.30 -23.59 13.68
N ASP A 237 12.47 -23.79 14.28
CA ASP A 237 13.76 -23.79 13.59
C ASP A 237 13.83 -24.88 12.50
N LYS A 238 13.39 -26.10 12.78
CA LYS A 238 13.32 -27.20 11.80
C LYS A 238 12.33 -26.88 10.66
N ARG A 239 11.19 -26.27 10.99
CA ARG A 239 10.20 -25.82 10.00
C ARG A 239 10.80 -24.77 9.07
N LEU A 240 11.42 -23.75 9.64
CA LEU A 240 12.08 -22.68 8.89
C LEU A 240 13.22 -23.24 8.01
N ALA A 241 14.08 -24.10 8.55
CA ALA A 241 15.16 -24.74 7.81
C ALA A 241 14.66 -25.51 6.57
N THR A 242 13.48 -26.13 6.66
CA THR A 242 12.86 -26.83 5.53
C THR A 242 12.41 -25.86 4.42
N VAL A 243 11.82 -24.73 4.78
CA VAL A 243 11.42 -23.67 3.84
C VAL A 243 12.65 -23.04 3.21
N MET A 244 13.66 -22.73 4.02
CA MET A 244 14.92 -22.12 3.60
C MET A 244 15.71 -23.00 2.63
N ARG A 245 15.73 -24.33 2.82
CA ARG A 245 16.34 -25.28 1.89
C ARG A 245 15.70 -25.19 0.50
N LYS A 246 14.37 -25.22 0.45
CA LYS A 246 13.62 -25.11 -0.83
C LYS A 246 13.82 -23.75 -1.51
N TRP A 247 13.85 -22.68 -0.74
CA TRP A 247 14.15 -21.33 -1.24
C TRP A 247 15.57 -21.28 -1.83
N ARG A 248 16.57 -21.79 -1.10
CA ARG A 248 17.98 -21.84 -1.54
C ARG A 248 18.13 -22.59 -2.86
N ASP A 249 17.53 -23.78 -2.97
CA ASP A 249 17.66 -24.62 -4.17
C ASP A 249 17.02 -23.95 -5.41
N ARG A 250 15.92 -23.22 -5.24
CA ARG A 250 15.26 -22.48 -6.34
C ARG A 250 16.03 -21.24 -6.73
N THR A 251 16.55 -20.52 -5.75
CA THR A 251 17.37 -19.33 -5.96
C THR A 251 18.68 -19.70 -6.64
N ALA A 252 19.34 -20.78 -6.22
CA ALA A 252 20.55 -21.27 -6.87
C ALA A 252 20.31 -21.60 -8.35
N ARG A 253 19.22 -22.29 -8.70
CA ARG A 253 18.85 -22.57 -10.11
C ARG A 253 18.63 -21.30 -10.91
N THR A 254 18.01 -20.29 -10.30
CA THR A 254 17.79 -18.98 -10.97
C THR A 254 19.13 -18.29 -11.25
N TRP A 255 20.03 -18.28 -10.28
CA TRP A 255 21.36 -17.67 -10.44
C TRP A 255 22.21 -18.41 -11.49
N THR A 256 22.24 -19.74 -11.44
CA THR A 256 22.96 -20.55 -12.45
C THR A 256 22.45 -20.25 -13.88
N ARG A 257 21.13 -20.19 -14.08
CA ARG A 257 20.55 -19.81 -15.38
C ARG A 257 20.87 -18.37 -15.77
N GLY A 258 20.88 -17.45 -14.79
CA GLY A 258 21.28 -16.07 -15.00
C GLY A 258 22.74 -15.95 -15.44
N THR A 259 23.66 -16.68 -14.79
CA THR A 259 25.07 -16.73 -15.14
C THR A 259 25.28 -17.31 -16.55
N LEU A 260 24.62 -18.43 -16.87
CA LEU A 260 24.71 -19.02 -18.22
C LEU A 260 24.20 -18.04 -19.29
N ASN A 261 23.08 -17.35 -19.04
CA ASN A 261 22.56 -16.31 -19.93
C ASN A 261 23.59 -15.18 -20.14
N GLY A 262 24.23 -14.70 -19.06
CA GLY A 262 25.28 -13.68 -19.14
C GLY A 262 26.51 -14.13 -19.93
N THR A 263 26.92 -15.40 -19.76
CA THR A 263 28.02 -15.99 -20.53
C THR A 263 27.69 -16.06 -22.02
N LEU A 264 26.47 -16.55 -22.38
CA LEU A 264 26.03 -16.61 -23.77
C LEU A 264 25.96 -15.22 -24.42
N GLN A 265 25.48 -14.20 -23.69
CA GLN A 265 25.49 -12.82 -24.15
C GLN A 265 26.91 -12.32 -24.40
N SER A 266 27.84 -12.62 -23.50
CA SER A 266 29.26 -12.21 -23.65
C SER A 266 29.92 -12.86 -24.86
N VAL A 267 29.63 -14.13 -25.12
CA VAL A 267 30.11 -14.84 -26.32
C VAL A 267 29.53 -14.20 -27.59
N LEU A 268 28.22 -13.94 -27.62
CA LEU A 268 27.57 -13.34 -28.79
C LEU A 268 28.08 -11.92 -29.09
N LEU A 269 28.30 -11.10 -28.05
CA LEU A 269 28.94 -9.78 -28.20
C LEU A 269 30.41 -9.90 -28.68
N SER A 270 31.14 -10.90 -28.22
CA SER A 270 32.53 -11.12 -28.67
C SER A 270 32.58 -11.55 -30.15
N LEU A 271 31.61 -12.39 -30.58
CA LEU A 271 31.47 -12.75 -31.99
C LEU A 271 31.12 -11.54 -32.86
N LEU A 272 30.14 -10.72 -32.41
CA LEU A 272 29.78 -9.49 -33.12
C LEU A 272 30.96 -8.54 -33.24
N ARG A 273 31.73 -8.36 -32.14
CA ARG A 273 32.98 -7.58 -32.15
C ARG A 273 33.98 -8.15 -33.16
N GLY A 274 34.18 -9.47 -33.19
CA GLY A 274 35.07 -10.12 -34.14
C GLY A 274 34.65 -9.87 -35.60
N CYS A 275 33.36 -9.93 -35.92
CA CYS A 275 32.82 -9.61 -37.22
C CYS A 275 33.03 -8.13 -37.62
N VAL A 276 32.78 -7.21 -36.69
CA VAL A 276 32.98 -5.76 -36.90
C VAL A 276 34.45 -5.46 -37.16
N LEU A 277 35.36 -6.00 -36.34
CA LEU A 277 36.83 -5.82 -36.52
C LEU A 277 37.34 -6.49 -37.80
N GLY A 278 36.84 -7.70 -38.09
CA GLY A 278 37.22 -8.40 -39.32
C GLY A 278 36.81 -7.62 -40.57
N LEU A 279 35.61 -7.03 -40.56
CA LEU A 279 35.16 -6.15 -41.66
C LEU A 279 35.98 -4.87 -41.76
N ALA A 280 36.36 -4.25 -40.63
CA ALA A 280 37.21 -3.07 -40.59
C ALA A 280 38.62 -3.36 -41.17
N LEU A 281 39.22 -4.49 -40.79
CA LEU A 281 40.49 -4.94 -41.34
C LEU A 281 40.41 -5.26 -42.84
N TRP A 282 39.31 -5.88 -43.29
CA TRP A 282 39.07 -6.13 -44.69
C TRP A 282 38.95 -4.85 -45.51
N LEU A 283 38.23 -3.83 -45.00
CA LEU A 283 38.14 -2.51 -45.61
C LEU A 283 39.51 -1.83 -45.71
N TRP A 284 40.32 -1.92 -44.64
CA TRP A 284 41.67 -1.39 -44.62
C TRP A 284 42.58 -2.08 -45.63
N ALA A 285 42.57 -3.41 -45.68
CA ALA A 285 43.39 -4.21 -46.64
C ALA A 285 43.01 -3.89 -48.11
N ASN A 286 41.78 -3.46 -48.37
CA ASN A 286 41.33 -3.02 -49.71
C ASN A 286 41.50 -1.52 -49.97
N GLY A 287 42.24 -0.78 -49.11
CA GLY A 287 42.47 0.65 -49.24
C GLY A 287 41.25 1.55 -49.10
N LYS A 288 40.16 1.01 -48.50
CA LYS A 288 38.89 1.74 -48.28
C LYS A 288 38.73 2.30 -46.87
N ALA A 289 39.70 2.08 -46.02
CA ALA A 289 39.75 2.62 -44.66
C ALA A 289 41.21 2.91 -44.28
N ASN A 290 41.39 3.88 -43.39
CA ASN A 290 42.70 4.28 -42.84
C ASN A 290 42.83 3.87 -41.35
N ALA A 291 43.90 4.26 -40.66
CA ALA A 291 44.13 3.96 -39.25
C ALA A 291 43.12 4.65 -38.32
N GLY A 292 42.75 5.87 -38.65
CA GLY A 292 41.72 6.59 -37.89
C GLY A 292 40.33 5.97 -38.06
N ASP A 293 40.01 5.45 -39.21
CA ASP A 293 38.77 4.74 -39.48
C ASP A 293 38.66 3.47 -38.62
N ILE A 294 39.76 2.70 -38.50
CA ILE A 294 39.81 1.54 -37.59
C ILE A 294 39.59 1.99 -36.14
N THR A 295 40.23 3.08 -35.74
CA THR A 295 40.06 3.65 -34.40
C THR A 295 38.65 4.11 -34.15
N PHE A 296 38.01 4.75 -35.14
CA PHE A 296 36.59 5.15 -35.09
C PHE A 296 35.68 3.95 -34.85
N VAL A 297 35.81 2.90 -35.67
CA VAL A 297 34.97 1.70 -35.56
C VAL A 297 35.18 0.98 -34.23
N LEU A 298 36.46 0.84 -33.78
CA LEU A 298 36.79 0.25 -32.48
C LEU A 298 36.13 1.01 -31.33
N THR A 299 36.32 2.32 -31.28
CA THR A 299 35.80 3.16 -30.19
C THR A 299 34.27 3.18 -30.18
N ALA A 300 33.64 3.31 -31.35
CA ALA A 300 32.22 3.32 -31.50
C ALA A 300 31.58 1.98 -31.05
N PHE A 301 32.18 0.87 -31.46
CA PHE A 301 31.70 -0.43 -31.03
C PHE A 301 31.93 -0.69 -29.54
N PHE A 302 33.03 -0.23 -28.96
CA PHE A 302 33.28 -0.32 -27.52
C PHE A 302 32.22 0.39 -26.69
N ILE A 303 31.84 1.60 -27.08
CA ILE A 303 30.79 2.36 -26.40
C ILE A 303 29.44 1.65 -26.57
N LEU A 304 29.07 1.27 -27.81
CA LEU A 304 27.83 0.56 -28.11
C LEU A 304 27.72 -0.78 -27.34
N GLN A 305 28.83 -1.53 -27.24
CA GLN A 305 28.90 -2.79 -26.50
C GLN A 305 28.55 -2.60 -25.01
N GLY A 306 28.92 -1.46 -24.40
CA GLY A 306 28.55 -1.09 -23.03
C GLY A 306 27.03 -1.06 -22.86
N TYR A 307 26.34 -0.34 -23.72
CA TYR A 307 24.89 -0.24 -23.72
C TYR A 307 24.20 -1.60 -23.99
N LEU A 308 24.68 -2.35 -24.99
CA LEU A 308 24.10 -3.66 -25.32
C LEU A 308 24.22 -4.67 -24.18
N ARG A 309 25.35 -4.69 -23.47
CA ARG A 309 25.59 -5.63 -22.37
C ARG A 309 24.57 -5.49 -21.24
N GLU A 310 24.09 -4.27 -21.00
CA GLU A 310 23.16 -3.97 -19.91
C GLU A 310 21.69 -4.21 -20.26
N ILE A 311 21.35 -4.37 -21.54
CA ILE A 311 19.97 -4.57 -22.03
C ILE A 311 19.24 -5.68 -21.26
N GLY A 312 19.92 -6.80 -21.00
CA GLY A 312 19.32 -7.91 -20.26
C GLY A 312 18.91 -7.54 -18.83
N MET A 313 19.69 -6.69 -18.18
CA MET A 313 19.38 -6.15 -16.86
C MET A 313 18.19 -5.18 -16.92
N HIS A 314 18.18 -4.29 -17.90
CA HIS A 314 17.09 -3.33 -18.09
C HIS A 314 15.75 -4.00 -18.37
N ILE A 315 15.72 -5.06 -19.17
CA ILE A 315 14.51 -5.88 -19.41
C ILE A 315 14.02 -6.51 -18.10
N ARG A 316 14.90 -7.03 -17.26
CA ARG A 316 14.52 -7.60 -15.96
C ARG A 316 14.02 -6.52 -15.00
N ASN A 317 14.66 -5.35 -14.94
CA ASN A 317 14.26 -4.24 -14.11
C ASN A 317 12.87 -3.71 -14.53
N LEU A 318 12.64 -3.54 -15.83
CA LEU A 318 11.34 -3.17 -16.37
C LEU A 318 10.24 -4.18 -15.96
N GLN A 319 10.54 -5.47 -16.06
CA GLN A 319 9.60 -6.52 -15.67
C GLN A 319 9.30 -6.51 -14.18
N ARG A 320 10.35 -6.32 -13.35
CA ARG A 320 10.21 -6.24 -11.90
C ARG A 320 9.40 -5.02 -11.48
N SER A 321 9.73 -3.84 -12.00
CA SER A 321 9.01 -2.61 -11.66
C SER A 321 7.54 -2.67 -12.07
N VAL A 322 7.22 -3.23 -13.24
CA VAL A 322 5.83 -3.43 -13.66
C VAL A 322 5.09 -4.40 -12.73
N ASN A 323 5.69 -5.52 -12.35
CA ASN A 323 5.07 -6.49 -11.43
C ASN A 323 4.82 -5.88 -10.04
N ASP A 324 5.79 -5.13 -9.52
CA ASP A 324 5.67 -4.50 -8.19
C ASP A 324 4.65 -3.34 -8.21
N MET A 325 4.53 -2.61 -9.33
CA MET A 325 3.50 -1.58 -9.50
C MET A 325 2.10 -2.14 -9.76
N GLU A 326 1.98 -3.33 -10.35
CA GLU A 326 0.67 -3.96 -10.62
C GLU A 326 -0.15 -4.13 -9.34
N GLU A 327 0.50 -4.49 -8.22
CA GLU A 327 -0.16 -4.62 -6.92
C GLU A 327 -0.75 -3.27 -6.45
N LEU A 328 -0.01 -2.18 -6.64
CA LEU A 328 -0.46 -0.82 -6.31
C LEU A 328 -1.61 -0.36 -7.21
N VAL A 329 -1.47 -0.55 -8.53
CA VAL A 329 -2.49 -0.18 -9.52
C VAL A 329 -3.78 -0.97 -9.28
N THR A 330 -3.67 -2.23 -8.86
CA THR A 330 -4.84 -3.05 -8.50
C THR A 330 -5.58 -2.48 -7.29
N ILE A 331 -4.87 -1.97 -6.28
CA ILE A 331 -5.50 -1.28 -5.13
C ILE A 331 -6.28 -0.05 -5.61
N HIS A 332 -5.68 0.76 -6.48
CA HIS A 332 -6.35 1.96 -7.02
C HIS A 332 -7.54 1.66 -7.95
N ALA A 333 -7.60 0.49 -8.55
CA ALA A 333 -8.70 0.06 -9.41
C ALA A 333 -9.87 -0.57 -8.64
N GLN A 334 -9.71 -0.83 -7.33
CA GLN A 334 -10.79 -1.38 -6.50
C GLN A 334 -11.80 -0.30 -6.15
N SER A 335 -13.09 -0.67 -6.13
CA SER A 335 -14.15 0.19 -5.63
C SER A 335 -13.96 0.48 -4.13
N LEU A 336 -14.26 1.69 -3.71
CA LEU A 336 -14.21 2.09 -2.30
C LEU A 336 -15.29 1.39 -1.47
N GLY A 337 -16.33 0.89 -2.11
CA GLY A 337 -17.49 0.22 -1.49
C GLY A 337 -18.59 1.21 -1.18
N VAL A 338 -18.46 2.04 -0.18
CA VAL A 338 -19.43 3.08 0.18
C VAL A 338 -18.87 4.44 -0.23
N GLU A 339 -19.54 5.10 -1.19
CA GLU A 339 -19.10 6.40 -1.73
C GLU A 339 -20.14 7.48 -1.48
N ASP A 340 -19.68 8.71 -1.27
CA ASP A 340 -20.58 9.85 -1.16
C ASP A 340 -21.11 10.22 -2.55
N VAL A 341 -22.40 10.55 -2.62
CA VAL A 341 -22.98 11.08 -3.86
C VAL A 341 -22.35 12.44 -4.19
N PRO A 342 -22.17 12.77 -5.47
CA PRO A 342 -21.64 14.08 -5.85
C PRO A 342 -22.48 15.21 -5.27
N GLY A 343 -21.85 16.11 -4.51
CA GLY A 343 -22.56 17.22 -3.86
C GLY A 343 -23.29 16.82 -2.56
N ALA A 344 -22.93 15.68 -1.93
CA ALA A 344 -23.51 15.26 -0.66
C ALA A 344 -23.50 16.39 0.39
N SER A 345 -24.66 16.64 0.99
CA SER A 345 -24.82 17.67 2.02
C SER A 345 -24.23 17.24 3.36
N ALA A 346 -23.94 18.20 4.23
CA ALA A 346 -23.58 17.90 5.61
C ALA A 346 -24.81 17.50 6.42
N LEU A 347 -24.76 16.40 7.16
CA LEU A 347 -25.79 16.01 8.11
C LEU A 347 -25.86 17.03 9.26
N ARG A 348 -27.08 17.47 9.60
CA ARG A 348 -27.32 18.30 10.77
C ARG A 348 -28.31 17.56 11.69
N VAL A 349 -27.79 17.09 12.83
CA VAL A 349 -28.58 16.45 13.85
C VAL A 349 -29.12 17.53 14.79
N THR A 350 -30.43 17.57 14.95
CA THR A 350 -31.15 18.54 15.82
C THR A 350 -31.76 17.87 17.05
N ALA A 351 -32.30 16.68 16.87
CA ALA A 351 -32.97 15.93 17.93
C ALA A 351 -32.37 14.53 18.13
N GLY A 352 -31.80 13.94 17.09
CA GLY A 352 -31.17 12.62 17.14
C GLY A 352 -32.15 11.46 16.98
N ARG A 353 -33.28 11.66 16.27
CA ARG A 353 -34.18 10.57 15.88
C ARG A 353 -33.56 9.71 14.81
N ILE A 354 -33.50 8.38 15.02
CA ILE A 354 -33.00 7.41 14.04
C ILE A 354 -34.18 6.57 13.54
N GLU A 355 -34.29 6.38 12.24
CA GLU A 355 -35.38 5.64 11.62
C GLU A 355 -34.86 4.69 10.52
N PHE A 356 -35.26 3.44 10.60
CA PHE A 356 -35.14 2.43 9.55
C PHE A 356 -36.53 2.25 8.93
N ASP A 357 -36.62 2.45 7.62
CA ASP A 357 -37.87 2.26 6.88
C ASP A 357 -37.69 1.15 5.83
N ARG A 358 -38.32 0.00 6.08
CA ARG A 358 -38.33 -1.19 5.21
C ARG A 358 -36.94 -1.57 4.67
N VAL A 359 -35.94 -1.60 5.55
CA VAL A 359 -34.56 -1.88 5.19
C VAL A 359 -34.39 -3.35 4.88
N THR A 360 -33.84 -3.63 3.70
CA THR A 360 -33.33 -4.95 3.32
C THR A 360 -31.83 -4.85 3.17
N PHE A 361 -31.09 -5.77 3.80
CA PHE A 361 -29.63 -5.78 3.80
C PHE A 361 -29.06 -7.19 3.79
N HIS A 362 -28.04 -7.41 2.95
CA HIS A 362 -27.19 -8.60 2.95
C HIS A 362 -25.71 -8.23 2.77
N TYR A 363 -24.81 -9.02 3.35
CA TYR A 363 -23.38 -8.86 3.16
C TYR A 363 -22.92 -9.44 1.82
N GLY A 364 -22.17 -8.65 1.04
CA GLY A 364 -21.58 -9.10 -0.22
C GLY A 364 -22.58 -9.73 -1.17
N ASN A 365 -22.29 -10.89 -1.71
CA ASN A 365 -23.13 -11.65 -2.66
C ASN A 365 -23.97 -12.76 -1.98
N HIS A 366 -24.18 -12.70 -0.67
CA HIS A 366 -25.06 -13.66 0.00
C HIS A 366 -26.49 -13.50 -0.50
N HIS A 367 -27.14 -14.62 -0.85
CA HIS A 367 -28.51 -14.62 -1.36
C HIS A 367 -29.55 -14.38 -0.27
N ASP A 368 -29.26 -14.79 0.96
CA ASP A 368 -30.17 -14.64 2.09
C ASP A 368 -29.94 -13.29 2.78
N PRO A 369 -30.95 -12.39 2.81
CA PRO A 369 -30.82 -11.11 3.48
C PRO A 369 -30.78 -11.31 5.00
N LEU A 370 -29.87 -10.58 5.67
CA LEU A 370 -29.83 -10.52 7.13
C LEU A 370 -31.03 -9.71 7.65
N TYR A 371 -31.36 -8.60 6.99
CA TYR A 371 -32.58 -7.83 7.25
C TYR A 371 -33.50 -7.91 6.04
N LYS A 372 -34.80 -8.12 6.29
CA LYS A 372 -35.84 -8.13 5.28
C LYS A 372 -37.03 -7.28 5.77
N ASP A 373 -37.31 -6.21 5.03
CA ASP A 373 -38.38 -5.23 5.39
C ASP A 373 -38.30 -4.73 6.84
N PHE A 374 -37.06 -4.56 7.33
CA PHE A 374 -36.79 -4.20 8.72
C PHE A 374 -37.11 -2.72 8.95
N SER A 375 -38.01 -2.45 9.92
CA SER A 375 -38.41 -1.11 10.28
C SER A 375 -38.38 -0.91 11.79
N VAL A 376 -37.76 0.19 12.24
CA VAL A 376 -37.71 0.58 13.64
C VAL A 376 -37.42 2.08 13.76
N THR A 377 -38.00 2.72 14.78
CA THR A 377 -37.71 4.12 15.11
C THR A 377 -37.15 4.23 16.52
N ILE A 378 -36.02 4.95 16.67
CA ILE A 378 -35.43 5.34 17.95
C ILE A 378 -35.78 6.82 18.18
N LYS A 379 -36.36 7.10 19.34
CA LYS A 379 -36.80 8.47 19.68
C LYS A 379 -35.63 9.37 20.09
N PRO A 380 -35.71 10.68 19.92
CA PRO A 380 -34.71 11.61 20.45
C PRO A 380 -34.43 11.40 21.93
N GLY A 381 -33.18 11.34 22.33
CA GLY A 381 -32.74 11.17 23.72
C GLY A 381 -33.06 9.81 24.33
N GLU A 382 -33.60 8.86 23.56
CA GLU A 382 -33.96 7.52 24.06
C GLU A 382 -32.69 6.66 24.23
N ARG A 383 -32.61 5.92 25.34
CA ARG A 383 -31.55 4.95 25.61
C ARG A 383 -32.07 3.55 25.28
N VAL A 384 -31.60 2.98 24.17
CA VAL A 384 -32.09 1.71 23.63
C VAL A 384 -31.04 0.64 23.75
N GLY A 385 -31.39 -0.48 24.39
CA GLY A 385 -30.57 -1.68 24.50
C GLY A 385 -30.79 -2.66 23.34
N LEU A 386 -29.74 -3.09 22.71
CA LEU A 386 -29.75 -4.13 21.68
C LEU A 386 -29.35 -5.47 22.33
N VAL A 387 -30.29 -6.40 22.43
CA VAL A 387 -30.11 -7.71 23.09
C VAL A 387 -30.38 -8.82 22.09
N GLY A 388 -29.77 -10.00 22.26
CA GLY A 388 -29.98 -11.16 21.39
C GLY A 388 -28.74 -12.00 21.26
N HIS A 389 -28.86 -13.19 20.70
CA HIS A 389 -27.76 -14.11 20.47
C HIS A 389 -26.66 -13.53 19.55
N SER A 390 -25.45 -14.12 19.61
CA SER A 390 -24.41 -13.79 18.64
C SER A 390 -24.90 -14.09 17.22
N GLY A 391 -24.61 -13.20 16.27
CA GLY A 391 -25.08 -13.34 14.88
C GLY A 391 -26.53 -12.90 14.62
N SER A 392 -27.28 -12.41 15.61
CA SER A 392 -28.68 -11.97 15.43
C SER A 392 -28.86 -10.67 14.64
N GLY A 393 -27.75 -9.90 14.36
CA GLY A 393 -27.79 -8.67 13.57
C GLY A 393 -27.41 -7.39 14.33
N LYS A 394 -27.30 -7.38 15.66
CA LYS A 394 -27.01 -6.18 16.48
C LYS A 394 -25.85 -5.31 15.96
N THR A 395 -24.71 -5.91 15.68
CA THR A 395 -23.53 -5.21 15.15
C THR A 395 -23.78 -4.65 13.75
N THR A 396 -24.58 -5.34 12.93
CA THR A 396 -24.97 -4.85 11.60
C THR A 396 -25.87 -3.62 11.70
N PHE A 397 -26.80 -3.60 12.66
CA PHE A 397 -27.65 -2.45 12.94
C PHE A 397 -26.82 -1.19 13.20
N ILE A 398 -25.81 -1.29 14.06
CA ILE A 398 -24.87 -0.21 14.36
C ILE A 398 -24.06 0.20 13.13
N LYS A 399 -23.56 -0.78 12.35
CA LYS A 399 -22.78 -0.51 11.13
C LYS A 399 -23.60 0.24 10.07
N LEU A 400 -24.88 -0.06 9.95
CA LEU A 400 -25.78 0.65 9.02
C LEU A 400 -26.05 2.09 9.45
N ILE A 401 -26.23 2.36 10.75
CA ILE A 401 -26.38 3.74 11.27
C ILE A 401 -25.12 4.58 10.98
N GLN A 402 -23.93 3.99 11.10
CA GLN A 402 -22.66 4.64 10.78
C GLN A 402 -22.39 4.72 9.26
N ARG A 403 -23.28 4.16 8.44
CA ARG A 403 -23.08 4.00 7.00
C ARG A 403 -21.72 3.38 6.67
N LEU A 404 -21.36 2.30 7.37
CA LEU A 404 -20.22 1.47 7.00
C LEU A 404 -20.54 0.52 5.85
N HIS A 405 -21.84 0.35 5.59
CA HIS A 405 -22.45 -0.31 4.44
C HIS A 405 -23.66 0.48 3.99
N ASP A 406 -23.95 0.49 2.70
CA ASP A 406 -25.22 0.98 2.17
C ASP A 406 -26.26 -0.15 2.19
N VAL A 407 -27.54 0.19 2.39
CA VAL A 407 -28.64 -0.76 2.36
C VAL A 407 -28.98 -1.16 0.93
N ASN A 408 -29.50 -2.39 0.74
CA ASN A 408 -29.90 -2.87 -0.59
C ASN A 408 -31.26 -2.30 -1.01
N HIS A 409 -32.20 -2.19 -0.07
CA HIS A 409 -33.50 -1.56 -0.24
C HIS A 409 -33.92 -0.86 1.05
N GLY A 410 -34.88 0.06 0.95
CA GLY A 410 -35.33 0.87 2.06
C GLY A 410 -34.39 2.03 2.36
N THR A 411 -34.59 2.71 3.49
CA THR A 411 -33.80 3.88 3.89
C THR A 411 -33.46 3.86 5.38
N VAL A 412 -32.31 4.38 5.72
CA VAL A 412 -31.94 4.75 7.08
C VAL A 412 -31.85 6.27 7.14
N SER A 413 -32.55 6.90 8.07
CA SER A 413 -32.53 8.34 8.22
C SER A 413 -32.24 8.78 9.65
N ILE A 414 -31.67 9.97 9.79
CA ILE A 414 -31.44 10.67 11.06
C ILE A 414 -32.10 12.03 10.96
N ASP A 415 -33.05 12.31 11.86
CA ASP A 415 -33.91 13.52 11.85
C ASP A 415 -34.52 13.76 10.46
N GLY A 416 -35.04 12.69 9.81
CA GLY A 416 -35.64 12.71 8.48
C GLY A 416 -34.67 12.89 7.31
N GLN A 417 -33.35 13.00 7.56
CA GLN A 417 -32.35 13.09 6.53
C GLN A 417 -31.82 11.69 6.19
N ASP A 418 -31.97 11.26 4.94
CA ASP A 418 -31.46 9.99 4.42
C ASP A 418 -29.90 9.99 4.47
N ILE A 419 -29.34 9.07 5.27
CA ILE A 419 -27.89 9.00 5.47
C ILE A 419 -27.11 8.60 4.21
N SER A 420 -27.77 8.03 3.20
CA SER A 420 -27.14 7.71 1.91
C SER A 420 -26.83 8.95 1.07
N LYS A 421 -27.54 10.07 1.32
CA LYS A 421 -27.42 11.33 0.59
C LYS A 421 -26.56 12.38 1.27
N VAL A 422 -26.06 12.10 2.48
CA VAL A 422 -25.20 13.02 3.22
C VAL A 422 -23.74 12.56 3.19
N ALA A 423 -22.81 13.50 3.41
CA ALA A 423 -21.39 13.19 3.48
C ALA A 423 -21.06 12.31 4.70
N GLN A 424 -20.41 11.16 4.47
CA GLN A 424 -20.05 10.19 5.51
C GLN A 424 -19.26 10.82 6.67
N THR A 425 -18.36 11.74 6.35
CA THR A 425 -17.57 12.44 7.36
C THR A 425 -18.42 13.30 8.27
N SER A 426 -19.47 13.95 7.75
CA SER A 426 -20.40 14.75 8.56
C SER A 426 -21.30 13.86 9.40
N LEU A 427 -21.78 12.74 8.85
CA LEU A 427 -22.58 11.74 9.56
C LEU A 427 -21.79 11.18 10.77
N ARG A 428 -20.58 10.67 10.53
CA ARG A 428 -19.76 10.01 11.56
C ARG A 428 -19.29 10.97 12.65
N ARG A 429 -19.20 12.27 12.38
CA ARG A 429 -18.93 13.30 13.40
C ARG A 429 -20.10 13.52 14.36
N GLN A 430 -21.31 13.18 13.97
CA GLN A 430 -22.52 13.27 14.81
C GLN A 430 -22.76 12.01 15.65
N ILE A 431 -21.88 11.01 15.55
CA ILE A 431 -22.00 9.74 16.25
C ILE A 431 -20.71 9.48 17.05
N ALA A 432 -20.82 9.46 18.37
CA ALA A 432 -19.72 8.96 19.21
C ALA A 432 -19.85 7.45 19.40
N ILE A 433 -18.73 6.74 19.38
CA ILE A 433 -18.71 5.30 19.62
C ILE A 433 -17.66 4.94 20.66
N VAL A 434 -18.05 4.06 21.61
CA VAL A 434 -17.16 3.38 22.53
C VAL A 434 -17.20 1.89 22.19
N GLN A 435 -16.11 1.37 21.66
CA GLN A 435 -16.00 -0.03 21.20
C GLN A 435 -15.69 -0.97 22.38
N GLN A 436 -16.03 -2.24 22.23
CA GLN A 436 -15.75 -3.33 23.17
C GLN A 436 -14.25 -3.40 23.51
N GLU A 437 -13.40 -3.41 22.49
CA GLU A 437 -11.94 -3.37 22.60
C GLU A 437 -11.42 -2.08 21.98
N PRO A 438 -11.22 -1.01 22.75
CA PRO A 438 -10.77 0.25 22.18
C PRO A 438 -9.33 0.18 21.71
N ILE A 439 -9.12 0.58 20.46
CA ILE A 439 -7.81 0.69 19.85
C ILE A 439 -7.30 2.12 20.02
N LEU A 440 -6.09 2.25 20.56
CA LEU A 440 -5.40 3.52 20.70
C LEU A 440 -4.28 3.64 19.66
N PHE A 441 -4.10 4.86 19.15
CA PHE A 441 -2.96 5.16 18.26
C PHE A 441 -1.66 5.19 19.05
N HIS A 442 -0.56 4.83 18.43
CA HIS A 442 0.78 5.01 19.00
C HIS A 442 1.17 6.50 19.06
N ARG A 443 0.47 7.23 19.92
CA ARG A 443 0.57 8.68 20.16
C ARG A 443 0.48 8.92 21.64
N THR A 444 0.55 10.19 22.05
CA THR A 444 0.34 10.59 23.45
C THR A 444 -1.10 10.34 23.90
N LEU A 445 -1.33 10.26 25.21
CA LEU A 445 -2.67 10.15 25.78
C LEU A 445 -3.53 11.38 25.41
N ALA A 446 -2.95 12.58 25.46
CA ALA A 446 -3.64 13.80 25.03
C ALA A 446 -4.12 13.71 23.58
N GLU A 447 -3.26 13.29 22.64
CA GLU A 447 -3.63 13.13 21.23
C GLU A 447 -4.68 12.04 21.00
N ASN A 448 -4.65 10.96 21.79
CA ASN A 448 -5.66 9.91 21.74
C ASN A 448 -7.02 10.41 22.20
N ILE A 449 -7.09 11.20 23.26
CA ILE A 449 -8.35 11.82 23.73
C ILE A 449 -8.83 12.86 22.72
N ALA A 450 -7.92 13.72 22.23
CA ALA A 450 -8.22 14.80 21.28
C ALA A 450 -8.55 14.31 19.86
N TYR A 451 -8.49 13.01 19.59
CA TYR A 451 -8.64 12.46 18.22
C TYR A 451 -9.95 12.90 17.54
N ALA A 452 -11.04 12.95 18.29
CA ALA A 452 -12.34 13.37 17.75
C ALA A 452 -12.43 14.90 17.53
N ARG A 453 -11.68 15.70 18.28
CA ARG A 453 -11.62 17.18 18.20
C ARG A 453 -10.17 17.65 18.38
N PRO A 454 -9.34 17.62 17.33
CA PRO A 454 -7.90 17.95 17.41
C PRO A 454 -7.60 19.39 17.86
N THR A 455 -8.57 20.30 17.74
CA THR A 455 -8.47 21.71 18.14
C THR A 455 -8.79 21.94 19.63
N ALA A 456 -9.11 20.89 20.39
CA ALA A 456 -9.44 21.01 21.79
C ALA A 456 -8.25 21.51 22.62
N SER A 457 -8.52 22.42 23.55
CA SER A 457 -7.54 22.93 24.51
C SER A 457 -7.13 21.84 25.53
N HIS A 458 -5.98 21.98 26.16
CA HIS A 458 -5.56 21.10 27.25
C HIS A 458 -6.56 21.04 28.41
N ALA A 459 -7.26 22.16 28.69
CA ALA A 459 -8.28 22.21 29.72
C ALA A 459 -9.51 21.34 29.35
N GLU A 460 -9.96 21.37 28.08
CA GLU A 460 -11.05 20.53 27.59
C GLU A 460 -10.68 19.05 27.60
N ILE A 461 -9.44 18.71 27.19
CA ILE A 461 -8.92 17.34 27.22
C ILE A 461 -8.90 16.83 28.67
N ARG A 462 -8.42 17.63 29.62
CA ARG A 462 -8.38 17.29 31.05
C ARG A 462 -9.79 17.10 31.62
N ARG A 463 -10.73 17.99 31.27
CA ARG A 463 -12.13 17.88 31.69
C ARG A 463 -12.78 16.60 31.14
N ALA A 464 -12.56 16.27 29.88
CA ALA A 464 -13.06 15.02 29.30
C ALA A 464 -12.49 13.78 30.00
N ALA A 465 -11.20 13.80 30.35
CA ALA A 465 -10.55 12.74 31.13
C ALA A 465 -11.12 12.62 32.55
N GLN A 466 -11.43 13.74 33.21
CA GLN A 466 -12.08 13.75 34.54
C GLN A 466 -13.48 13.13 34.47
N LEU A 467 -14.30 13.50 33.49
CA LEU A 467 -15.64 12.95 33.30
C LEU A 467 -15.60 11.45 33.03
N ALA A 468 -14.53 10.96 32.36
CA ALA A 468 -14.31 9.55 32.07
C ALA A 468 -13.58 8.79 33.20
N SER A 469 -13.36 9.41 34.35
CA SER A 469 -12.55 8.85 35.47
C SER A 469 -11.15 8.38 35.03
N ALA A 470 -10.56 9.07 34.04
CA ALA A 470 -9.26 8.75 33.47
C ALA A 470 -8.14 9.68 33.99
N HIS A 471 -8.49 10.85 34.54
CA HIS A 471 -7.54 11.90 34.93
C HIS A 471 -6.49 11.41 35.95
N ASP A 472 -6.93 10.73 36.99
CA ASP A 472 -6.09 10.37 38.13
C ASP A 472 -5.00 9.38 37.72
N PHE A 473 -5.34 8.35 36.97
CA PHE A 473 -4.33 7.40 36.48
C PHE A 473 -3.38 8.06 35.45
N ILE A 474 -3.87 9.02 34.64
CA ILE A 474 -3.02 9.75 33.69
C ILE A 474 -1.98 10.58 34.42
N GLU A 475 -2.38 11.34 35.46
CA GLU A 475 -1.47 12.18 36.26
C GLU A 475 -0.47 11.34 37.08
N ALA A 476 -0.85 10.10 37.46
CA ALA A 476 0.06 9.17 38.14
C ALA A 476 1.18 8.64 37.22
N LEU A 477 1.06 8.78 35.91
CA LEU A 477 2.10 8.37 34.97
C LEU A 477 3.25 9.39 34.94
N PRO A 478 4.52 8.97 34.79
CA PRO A 478 5.69 9.87 34.85
C PRO A 478 5.67 11.04 33.85
N LYS A 479 4.94 10.90 32.74
CA LYS A 479 4.80 11.94 31.69
C LYS A 479 3.36 12.44 31.56
N GLY A 480 2.47 12.07 32.47
CA GLY A 480 1.06 12.47 32.44
C GLY A 480 0.44 12.32 31.07
N TYR A 481 -0.24 13.34 30.60
CA TYR A 481 -0.88 13.40 29.28
C TYR A 481 0.07 13.27 28.08
N ALA A 482 1.38 13.52 28.25
CA ALA A 482 2.39 13.33 27.21
C ALA A 482 2.92 11.87 27.11
N THR A 483 2.36 10.95 27.89
CA THR A 483 2.75 9.54 27.85
C THR A 483 2.36 8.90 26.52
N LEU A 484 3.33 8.23 25.86
CA LEU A 484 3.11 7.43 24.66
C LEU A 484 2.54 6.05 25.02
N VAL A 485 1.40 5.70 24.46
CA VAL A 485 0.64 4.47 24.82
C VAL A 485 1.18 3.16 24.23
N GLY A 486 2.18 3.20 23.35
CA GLY A 486 2.67 2.01 22.64
C GLY A 486 1.75 1.58 21.50
N GLU A 487 2.12 0.50 20.81
CA GLU A 487 1.31 -0.04 19.72
C GLU A 487 -0.03 -0.56 20.27
N ARG A 488 -1.14 -0.11 19.68
CA ARG A 488 -2.53 -0.43 20.09
C ARG A 488 -2.84 -0.20 21.57
N GLY A 489 -2.01 0.56 22.30
CA GLY A 489 -2.22 0.81 23.73
C GLY A 489 -1.76 -0.30 24.67
N ILE A 490 -0.84 -1.17 24.24
CA ILE A 490 -0.37 -2.35 25.00
C ILE A 490 0.22 -2.01 26.39
N LYS A 491 0.62 -0.75 26.60
CA LYS A 491 1.16 -0.29 27.89
C LYS A 491 0.09 0.05 28.93
N LEU A 492 -1.18 0.02 28.55
CA LEU A 492 -2.31 0.31 29.41
C LEU A 492 -3.11 -0.95 29.72
N SER A 493 -3.71 -1.01 30.91
CA SER A 493 -4.69 -2.04 31.26
C SER A 493 -5.95 -1.93 30.38
N GLY A 494 -6.79 -2.96 30.36
CA GLY A 494 -8.06 -2.94 29.64
C GLY A 494 -8.96 -1.79 30.07
N GLY A 495 -9.10 -1.59 31.40
CA GLY A 495 -9.90 -0.51 31.97
C GLY A 495 -9.38 0.89 31.69
N GLU A 496 -8.05 1.09 31.69
CA GLU A 496 -7.44 2.37 31.32
C GLU A 496 -7.70 2.70 29.84
N ARG A 497 -7.53 1.72 28.90
CA ARG A 497 -7.88 1.92 27.49
C ARG A 497 -9.34 2.31 27.30
N GLN A 498 -10.25 1.66 28.06
CA GLN A 498 -11.68 1.92 28.00
C GLN A 498 -12.00 3.36 28.47
N ARG A 499 -11.42 3.80 29.60
CA ARG A 499 -11.60 5.17 30.10
C ARG A 499 -11.06 6.23 29.12
N ILE A 500 -9.95 5.95 28.41
CA ILE A 500 -9.47 6.85 27.35
C ILE A 500 -10.47 6.90 26.17
N ALA A 501 -11.07 5.79 25.79
CA ALA A 501 -12.10 5.77 24.73
C ALA A 501 -13.37 6.55 25.15
N ILE A 502 -13.77 6.43 26.42
CA ILE A 502 -14.88 7.19 26.97
C ILE A 502 -14.52 8.70 27.01
N ALA A 503 -13.30 9.08 27.42
CA ALA A 503 -12.86 10.47 27.38
C ALA A 503 -12.89 11.04 25.94
N ARG A 504 -12.49 10.23 24.94
CA ARG A 504 -12.62 10.58 23.52
C ARG A 504 -14.08 10.85 23.13
N ALA A 505 -15.02 10.03 23.62
CA ALA A 505 -16.44 10.18 23.35
C ALA A 505 -17.05 11.44 24.04
N PHE A 506 -16.61 11.75 25.27
CA PHE A 506 -16.99 13.02 25.93
C PHE A 506 -16.51 14.22 25.13
N LEU A 507 -15.27 14.21 24.67
CA LEU A 507 -14.68 15.33 23.92
C LEU A 507 -15.31 15.48 22.52
N ALA A 508 -15.79 14.37 21.91
CA ALA A 508 -16.51 14.38 20.65
C ALA A 508 -17.82 15.15 20.75
N ASP A 509 -18.50 15.07 21.88
CA ASP A 509 -19.77 15.73 22.22
C ASP A 509 -20.84 15.55 21.12
N ALA A 510 -20.98 14.31 20.63
CA ALA A 510 -21.92 13.97 19.58
C ALA A 510 -23.32 13.70 20.15
N PRO A 511 -24.41 14.08 19.41
CA PRO A 511 -25.80 13.90 19.86
C PRO A 511 -26.25 12.43 19.85
N ILE A 512 -25.58 11.57 19.08
CA ILE A 512 -25.86 10.13 19.02
C ILE A 512 -24.67 9.39 19.62
N LEU A 513 -24.94 8.46 20.53
CA LEU A 513 -23.94 7.64 21.21
C LEU A 513 -24.17 6.15 20.94
N ILE A 514 -23.11 5.44 20.62
CA ILE A 514 -23.10 3.98 20.48
C ILE A 514 -22.13 3.40 21.49
N LEU A 515 -22.61 2.50 22.34
CA LEU A 515 -21.82 1.77 23.33
C LEU A 515 -21.84 0.29 22.98
N ASP A 516 -20.68 -0.28 22.63
CA ASP A 516 -20.55 -1.69 22.27
C ASP A 516 -19.80 -2.41 23.39
N GLU A 517 -20.52 -3.15 24.23
CA GLU A 517 -20.07 -4.06 25.31
C GLU A 517 -18.80 -3.60 26.07
N ALA A 518 -18.84 -2.43 26.68
CA ALA A 518 -17.65 -1.74 27.20
C ALA A 518 -17.00 -2.32 28.48
N THR A 519 -17.45 -3.47 29.02
CA THR A 519 -17.04 -3.92 30.37
C THR A 519 -16.62 -5.39 30.49
N SER A 520 -16.45 -6.13 29.40
CA SER A 520 -15.96 -7.53 29.46
C SER A 520 -14.49 -7.60 29.90
N SER A 521 -14.19 -8.46 30.89
CA SER A 521 -12.81 -8.76 31.35
C SER A 521 -12.11 -7.67 32.18
N LEU A 522 -12.85 -6.90 32.99
CA LEU A 522 -12.29 -5.86 33.87
C LEU A 522 -12.39 -6.26 35.34
N ASP A 523 -11.50 -5.71 36.15
CA ASP A 523 -11.60 -5.75 37.61
C ASP A 523 -12.80 -4.92 38.11
N SER A 524 -13.35 -5.28 39.27
CA SER A 524 -14.61 -4.72 39.79
C SER A 524 -14.54 -3.21 40.03
N GLU A 525 -13.38 -2.66 40.42
CA GLU A 525 -13.19 -1.23 40.64
C GLU A 525 -13.21 -0.44 39.30
N SER A 526 -12.44 -0.92 38.33
CA SER A 526 -12.45 -0.33 36.96
C SER A 526 -13.82 -0.41 36.31
N GLU A 527 -14.56 -1.51 36.53
CA GLU A 527 -15.91 -1.67 36.02
C GLU A 527 -16.87 -0.62 36.58
N MET A 528 -16.84 -0.38 37.89
CA MET A 528 -17.69 0.62 38.54
C MET A 528 -17.42 2.04 37.99
N LEU A 529 -16.13 2.42 37.86
CA LEU A 529 -15.73 3.72 37.32
C LEU A 529 -16.18 3.91 35.87
N ILE A 530 -16.04 2.87 35.04
CA ILE A 530 -16.47 2.87 33.65
C ILE A 530 -18.00 2.98 33.54
N GLN A 531 -18.74 2.24 34.36
CA GLN A 531 -20.20 2.29 34.37
C GLN A 531 -20.70 3.69 34.74
N GLN A 532 -20.17 4.30 35.78
CA GLN A 532 -20.49 5.68 36.17
C GLN A 532 -20.17 6.70 35.06
N ALA A 533 -19.01 6.54 34.39
CA ALA A 533 -18.62 7.39 33.29
C ALA A 533 -19.58 7.22 32.08
N MET A 534 -20.02 5.99 31.79
CA MET A 534 -20.97 5.70 30.71
C MET A 534 -22.35 6.28 31.02
N GLU A 535 -22.86 6.16 32.25
CA GLU A 535 -24.14 6.75 32.66
C GLU A 535 -24.15 8.27 32.43
N ARG A 536 -23.08 8.97 32.87
CA ARG A 536 -22.90 10.41 32.59
C ARG A 536 -22.81 10.72 31.09
N LEU A 537 -22.14 9.84 30.32
CA LEU A 537 -21.99 10.04 28.87
C LEU A 537 -23.33 9.89 28.13
N MET A 538 -24.24 9.05 28.61
CA MET A 538 -25.57 8.86 28.03
C MET A 538 -26.52 10.02 28.24
N GLU A 539 -26.29 10.89 29.24
CA GLU A 539 -27.21 11.99 29.57
C GLU A 539 -27.39 12.95 28.38
N GLY A 540 -28.65 13.19 28.03
CA GLY A 540 -29.04 14.13 26.97
C GLY A 540 -28.75 13.66 25.53
N ARG A 541 -28.37 12.38 25.32
CA ARG A 541 -28.03 11.84 24.01
C ARG A 541 -28.96 10.68 23.62
N THR A 542 -29.21 10.54 22.32
CA THR A 542 -29.80 9.32 21.79
C THR A 542 -28.78 8.21 21.84
N THR A 543 -29.03 7.18 22.63
CA THR A 543 -28.01 6.18 22.95
C THR A 543 -28.43 4.77 22.53
N LEU A 544 -27.53 4.08 21.85
CA LEU A 544 -27.65 2.66 21.51
C LEU A 544 -26.60 1.87 22.29
N VAL A 545 -27.05 0.87 23.04
CA VAL A 545 -26.17 0.04 23.86
C VAL A 545 -26.27 -1.42 23.42
N VAL A 546 -25.18 -2.00 22.91
CA VAL A 546 -25.13 -3.47 22.75
C VAL A 546 -24.88 -4.04 24.14
N ALA A 547 -25.91 -4.63 24.70
CA ALA A 547 -25.89 -5.04 26.10
C ALA A 547 -25.64 -6.54 26.22
N HIS A 548 -24.56 -6.87 26.93
CA HIS A 548 -24.21 -8.22 27.34
C HIS A 548 -24.24 -8.40 28.87
N ARG A 549 -24.48 -7.33 29.64
CA ARG A 549 -24.56 -7.38 31.11
C ARG A 549 -25.90 -6.91 31.66
N LEU A 550 -26.36 -7.61 32.69
CA LEU A 550 -27.66 -7.37 33.33
C LEU A 550 -27.76 -5.99 33.96
N SER A 551 -26.68 -5.46 34.54
CA SER A 551 -26.63 -4.13 35.17
C SER A 551 -26.92 -3.04 34.16
N THR A 552 -26.31 -3.10 33.00
CA THR A 552 -26.46 -2.11 31.94
C THR A 552 -27.89 -2.10 31.36
N VAL A 553 -28.49 -3.28 31.18
CA VAL A 553 -29.82 -3.43 30.58
C VAL A 553 -30.94 -2.80 31.42
N ARG A 554 -30.80 -2.84 32.75
CA ARG A 554 -31.83 -2.31 33.68
C ARG A 554 -32.02 -0.79 33.62
N ALA A 555 -30.96 -0.07 33.27
CA ALA A 555 -30.96 1.40 33.24
C ALA A 555 -31.47 2.01 31.91
N LEU A 556 -31.83 1.14 30.93
CA LEU A 556 -32.24 1.58 29.61
C LEU A 556 -33.75 1.76 29.48
N ASP A 557 -34.15 2.71 28.65
CA ASP A 557 -35.57 3.09 28.50
C ASP A 557 -36.35 2.04 27.69
N ARG A 558 -35.71 1.39 26.70
CA ARG A 558 -36.29 0.36 25.83
C ARG A 558 -35.24 -0.66 25.41
N LEU A 559 -35.69 -1.90 25.25
CA LEU A 559 -34.87 -3.01 24.74
C LEU A 559 -35.46 -3.50 23.43
N LEU A 560 -34.59 -3.75 22.47
CA LEU A 560 -34.87 -4.41 21.20
C LEU A 560 -34.18 -5.77 21.22
N VAL A 561 -34.95 -6.83 21.20
CA VAL A 561 -34.47 -8.21 21.21
C VAL A 561 -34.36 -8.72 19.78
N PHE A 562 -33.13 -8.87 19.31
CA PHE A 562 -32.84 -9.31 17.94
C PHE A 562 -32.82 -10.84 17.87
N GLU A 563 -33.50 -11.39 16.88
CA GLU A 563 -33.45 -12.79 16.49
C GLU A 563 -33.49 -12.91 14.97
N HIS A 564 -32.50 -13.59 14.39
CA HIS A 564 -32.42 -13.85 12.94
C HIS A 564 -32.73 -12.62 12.03
N GLY A 565 -32.20 -11.45 12.40
CA GLY A 565 -32.35 -10.23 11.62
C GLY A 565 -33.69 -9.49 11.76
N HIS A 566 -34.50 -9.83 12.74
CA HIS A 566 -35.71 -9.09 13.08
C HIS A 566 -35.81 -8.78 14.56
N ILE A 567 -36.66 -7.85 14.94
CA ILE A 567 -36.97 -7.54 16.35
C ILE A 567 -38.08 -8.51 16.79
N ALA A 568 -37.71 -9.53 17.57
CA ALA A 568 -38.63 -10.53 18.06
C ALA A 568 -39.43 -10.04 19.28
N GLU A 569 -38.78 -9.23 20.14
CA GLU A 569 -39.43 -8.64 21.32
C GLU A 569 -38.97 -7.19 21.50
N GLU A 570 -39.87 -6.36 21.98
CA GLU A 570 -39.64 -4.95 22.29
C GLU A 570 -40.34 -4.58 23.58
N GLY A 571 -39.69 -3.77 24.42
CA GLY A 571 -40.26 -3.30 25.67
C GLY A 571 -39.22 -2.86 26.70
N THR A 572 -39.66 -2.57 27.91
CA THR A 572 -38.78 -2.27 29.06
C THR A 572 -38.26 -3.58 29.69
N HIS A 573 -37.19 -3.52 30.45
CA HIS A 573 -36.69 -4.66 31.24
C HIS A 573 -37.81 -5.30 32.06
N ALA A 574 -38.62 -4.48 32.78
CA ALA A 574 -39.69 -4.96 33.64
C ALA A 574 -40.82 -5.65 32.87
N SER A 575 -41.13 -5.21 31.66
CA SER A 575 -42.18 -5.81 30.81
C SER A 575 -41.71 -7.12 30.17
N LEU A 576 -40.47 -7.16 29.69
CA LEU A 576 -39.93 -8.32 28.97
C LEU A 576 -39.62 -9.50 29.90
N ILE A 577 -39.14 -9.24 31.13
CA ILE A 577 -38.86 -10.33 32.09
C ILE A 577 -40.10 -11.06 32.55
N ARG A 578 -41.26 -10.40 32.50
CA ARG A 578 -42.57 -10.99 32.85
C ARG A 578 -43.18 -11.86 31.75
N ARG A 579 -42.67 -11.79 30.53
CA ARG A 579 -43.18 -12.62 29.42
C ARG A 579 -42.85 -14.09 29.64
N ASN A 580 -43.91 -14.92 29.73
CA ASN A 580 -43.71 -16.37 29.80
C ASN A 580 -43.08 -16.88 28.48
N ARG A 581 -41.98 -17.64 28.59
CA ARG A 581 -41.20 -18.13 27.43
C ARG A 581 -40.65 -17.05 26.54
N GLY A 582 -40.44 -15.82 27.04
CA GLY A 582 -39.77 -14.75 26.30
C GLY A 582 -38.31 -15.03 26.03
N ILE A 583 -37.84 -14.63 24.85
CA ILE A 583 -36.42 -14.76 24.46
C ILE A 583 -35.52 -13.98 25.43
N TYR A 584 -35.93 -12.73 25.73
CA TYR A 584 -35.22 -11.89 26.69
C TYR A 584 -35.14 -12.52 28.08
N ARG A 585 -36.25 -13.07 28.57
CA ARG A 585 -36.28 -13.76 29.85
C ARG A 585 -35.31 -14.94 29.88
N GLY A 586 -35.30 -15.76 28.84
CA GLY A 586 -34.38 -16.91 28.75
C GLY A 586 -32.91 -16.50 28.72
N LEU A 587 -32.56 -15.38 28.05
CA LEU A 587 -31.21 -14.84 28.06
C LEU A 587 -30.82 -14.31 29.46
N PHE A 588 -31.74 -13.58 30.09
CA PHE A 588 -31.55 -13.01 31.43
C PHE A 588 -31.38 -14.10 32.50
N GLU A 589 -32.22 -15.15 32.51
CA GLU A 589 -32.14 -16.25 33.44
C GLU A 589 -30.83 -17.06 33.32
N ARG A 590 -30.35 -17.27 32.10
CA ARG A 590 -29.04 -17.93 31.88
C ARG A 590 -27.89 -17.12 32.46
N GLN A 591 -27.84 -15.81 32.22
CA GLN A 591 -26.80 -14.95 32.79
C GLN A 591 -26.87 -14.87 34.32
N ALA A 592 -28.06 -14.77 34.87
CA ALA A 592 -28.26 -14.79 36.34
C ALA A 592 -27.78 -16.10 36.97
N LEU A 593 -28.03 -17.22 36.29
CA LEU A 593 -27.56 -18.56 36.74
C LEU A 593 -26.03 -18.70 36.68
N GLU A 594 -25.38 -18.12 35.66
CA GLU A 594 -23.91 -18.09 35.55
C GLU A 594 -23.28 -17.28 36.70
N LEU A 595 -23.85 -16.10 37.02
CA LEU A 595 -23.40 -15.28 38.14
C LEU A 595 -23.57 -16.00 39.49
N THR A 596 -24.70 -16.68 39.74
CA THR A 596 -24.94 -17.40 40.98
C THR A 596 -24.07 -18.65 41.12
N LYS A 597 -23.76 -19.35 40.03
CA LYS A 597 -22.81 -20.47 40.04
C LYS A 597 -21.38 -20.01 40.34
N GLY A 598 -20.97 -18.86 39.83
CA GLY A 598 -19.66 -18.27 40.16
C GLY A 598 -19.52 -17.96 41.65
N ILE A 599 -20.53 -17.32 42.25
CA ILE A 599 -20.56 -17.00 43.69
C ILE A 599 -20.60 -18.29 44.55
N ALA A 600 -21.37 -19.31 44.14
CA ALA A 600 -21.42 -20.58 44.86
C ALA A 600 -20.11 -21.39 44.79
N SER A 601 -19.32 -21.24 43.71
CA SER A 601 -18.01 -21.88 43.60
C SER A 601 -16.91 -21.15 44.39
N GLU A 602 -17.04 -19.86 44.61
CA GLU A 602 -16.12 -19.09 45.46
C GLU A 602 -16.44 -19.25 46.96
N GLY A 603 -17.67 -19.52 47.34
CA GLY A 603 -18.08 -19.74 48.73
C GLY A 603 -17.85 -21.19 49.29
N LEU A 604 -17.26 -22.08 48.50
CA LEU A 604 -16.88 -23.44 48.90
C LEU A 604 -15.39 -23.62 49.20
N ILE A 605 -14.63 -22.52 49.27
CA ILE A 605 -13.20 -22.51 49.61
C ILE A 605 -13.00 -21.60 50.87
N ASP A 606 -13.73 -21.87 51.96
CA ASP A 606 -13.41 -21.46 53.32
C ASP A 606 -13.52 -22.67 54.27
#